data_5b3d949290c05cbc00f07276f2877374
#
_entry.id   5b3d949290c05cbc00f07276f2877374
#
_cell.length_a   1.000
_cell.length_b   1.000
_cell.length_c   1.000
_cell.angle_alpha   90.00
_cell.angle_beta   90.00
_cell.angle_gamma   90.00
#
_symmetry.space_group_name_H-M   'P 1'
#
loop_
_entity.id
_entity.type
_entity.pdbx_description
1 polymer ?
#
loop_
_entity_poly.entity_id
_entity_poly.type
_entity_poly.pdbx_seq_one_letter_code
_entity_poly.pdbx_strand_id
1 'polypeptide(L)'
;AIRTRGFGGFQLLDLQDFPGQGTALVGILDAFLDSKGLVTPEKWREFCNDVVPLLRHNSFTWTTDQIFVTKAQVANYGPANINKAAKWVMKDAEGKDIAKGVLPLVEIPQGEITDLGNIAVDISSVQAPQKLEITLSIPGTEYKNSYPLWVYPTDLELNPASSVRVFTSLNQEAKSALDNGDKVLLLPTKEVLPTSIDGAFQTDFWCYAMFNKYNPPGTLGILCDPKHSALAHFPTEFHSNWQWWRLLKYGRPIDLKTLPIDYRPIVHVIDNVTLNRKLGVLLEAKVGKGRLLICSMDLQNLQDYPEGRQMYYSLLKYMDSSDFNPEQVIDITHIESIVTGAK
;
A
#
# COMPACT_ATOMS: atom_id res chain seq x y z
N ALA A 1 3.24 8.02 -18.37
CA ALA A 1 3.55 8.69 -19.61
C ALA A 1 4.62 7.92 -20.39
N ILE A 2 5.86 7.85 -19.92
CA ILE A 2 7.02 7.22 -20.63
C ILE A 2 6.80 5.76 -21.02
N ARG A 3 5.90 5.04 -20.34
CA ARG A 3 5.54 3.65 -20.65
C ARG A 3 4.62 3.50 -21.86
N THR A 4 4.13 4.57 -22.45
CA THR A 4 3.18 4.59 -23.56
C THR A 4 3.88 4.99 -24.86
N ARG A 5 3.86 4.10 -25.87
CA ARG A 5 4.43 4.39 -27.19
C ARG A 5 3.75 5.61 -27.83
N GLY A 6 4.54 6.48 -28.45
CA GLY A 6 4.01 7.67 -29.12
C GLY A 6 3.44 8.73 -28.18
N PHE A 7 3.68 8.61 -26.87
CA PHE A 7 3.25 9.62 -25.90
C PHE A 7 4.26 10.77 -25.88
N GLY A 8 3.82 12.00 -26.17
CA GLY A 8 4.70 13.14 -26.38
C GLY A 8 5.36 13.72 -25.12
N GLY A 9 4.97 13.26 -23.93
CA GLY A 9 5.51 13.75 -22.67
C GLY A 9 4.45 13.91 -21.59
N PHE A 10 4.82 14.56 -20.48
CA PHE A 10 3.89 14.91 -19.40
C PHE A 10 4.28 16.24 -18.78
N GLN A 11 3.33 16.87 -18.14
CA GLN A 11 3.56 18.00 -17.26
C GLN A 11 3.22 17.58 -15.84
N LEU A 12 4.09 17.93 -14.89
CA LEU A 12 3.82 17.79 -13.48
C LEU A 12 3.30 19.13 -12.93
N LEU A 13 2.14 19.11 -12.35
CA LEU A 13 1.57 20.21 -11.60
C LEU A 13 1.42 19.73 -10.15
N ASP A 14 2.31 20.11 -9.20
CA ASP A 14 3.36 21.12 -9.31
C ASP A 14 4.74 20.58 -8.93
N LEU A 15 5.81 21.28 -9.34
CA LEU A 15 7.16 21.04 -8.83
C LEU A 15 7.26 21.51 -7.38
N GLN A 16 6.72 22.69 -7.06
CA GLN A 16 6.70 23.29 -5.72
C GLN A 16 5.26 23.59 -5.30
N ASP A 17 5.06 23.72 -3.97
CA ASP A 17 3.79 24.19 -3.45
C ASP A 17 3.48 25.61 -3.91
N PHE A 18 2.22 25.85 -4.23
CA PHE A 18 1.74 27.18 -4.59
C PHE A 18 1.13 27.89 -3.37
N PRO A 19 1.84 28.82 -2.74
CA PRO A 19 1.38 29.46 -1.50
C PRO A 19 0.18 30.41 -1.70
N GLY A 20 -0.16 30.72 -2.95
CA GLY A 20 -1.32 31.55 -3.29
C GLY A 20 -2.67 30.83 -3.15
N GLN A 21 -2.68 29.52 -2.90
CA GLN A 21 -3.89 28.73 -2.74
C GLN A 21 -3.68 27.65 -1.69
N GLY A 22 -4.45 27.68 -0.62
CA GLY A 22 -4.26 26.83 0.57
C GLY A 22 -4.39 25.32 0.33
N THR A 23 -5.01 24.89 -0.78
CA THR A 23 -5.12 23.48 -1.18
C THR A 23 -4.07 23.04 -2.18
N ALA A 24 -3.22 23.94 -2.66
CA ALA A 24 -2.18 23.65 -3.64
C ALA A 24 -0.82 23.27 -2.99
N LEU A 25 -0.85 22.48 -1.92
CA LEU A 25 0.33 21.93 -1.24
C LEU A 25 0.72 20.57 -1.85
N VAL A 26 0.71 20.50 -3.17
CA VAL A 26 0.89 19.28 -3.97
C VAL A 26 2.27 19.17 -4.59
N GLY A 27 3.14 20.14 -4.36
CA GLY A 27 4.50 20.15 -4.86
C GLY A 27 5.35 19.02 -4.30
N ILE A 28 6.36 18.59 -5.08
CA ILE A 28 7.44 17.71 -4.60
C ILE A 28 8.34 18.47 -3.64
N LEU A 29 8.50 19.75 -3.89
CA LEU A 29 9.20 20.73 -3.07
C LEU A 29 8.18 21.60 -2.32
N ASP A 30 8.57 22.17 -1.22
CA ASP A 30 7.75 23.15 -0.51
C ASP A 30 7.74 24.52 -1.24
N ALA A 31 7.06 25.52 -0.66
CA ALA A 31 6.96 26.85 -1.24
C ALA A 31 8.29 27.63 -1.33
N PHE A 32 9.32 27.18 -0.60
CA PHE A 32 10.66 27.75 -0.61
C PHE A 32 11.64 26.98 -1.51
N LEU A 33 11.17 25.97 -2.23
CA LEU A 33 11.95 25.03 -3.05
C LEU A 33 12.80 24.05 -2.22
N ASP A 34 12.50 23.91 -0.93
CA ASP A 34 13.15 22.93 -0.09
C ASP A 34 12.51 21.55 -0.27
N SER A 35 13.31 20.49 -0.14
CA SER A 35 12.83 19.12 -0.27
C SER A 35 11.90 18.73 0.88
N LYS A 36 10.73 18.21 0.57
CA LYS A 36 9.83 17.58 1.53
C LYS A 36 10.27 16.17 1.97
N GLY A 37 11.41 15.67 1.47
CA GLY A 37 11.90 14.33 1.77
C GLY A 37 11.10 13.19 1.10
N LEU A 38 10.22 13.49 0.15
CA LEU A 38 9.36 12.49 -0.51
C LEU A 38 10.12 11.64 -1.52
N VAL A 39 11.06 12.24 -2.24
CA VAL A 39 11.85 11.60 -3.28
C VAL A 39 13.22 12.27 -3.38
N THR A 40 14.30 11.48 -3.54
CA THR A 40 15.63 12.02 -3.80
C THR A 40 15.80 12.36 -5.28
N PRO A 41 16.73 13.26 -5.66
CA PRO A 41 17.04 13.55 -7.06
C PRO A 41 17.43 12.29 -7.87
N GLU A 42 18.14 11.34 -7.27
CA GLU A 42 18.53 10.07 -7.89
C GLU A 42 17.30 9.22 -8.19
N LYS A 43 16.39 9.09 -7.21
CA LYS A 43 15.15 8.31 -7.38
C LYS A 43 14.21 8.97 -8.38
N TRP A 44 14.17 10.31 -8.42
CA TRP A 44 13.43 11.06 -9.43
C TRP A 44 13.92 10.74 -10.84
N ARG A 45 15.25 10.72 -11.06
CA ARG A 45 15.86 10.41 -12.36
C ARG A 45 15.64 8.97 -12.81
N GLU A 46 15.25 8.06 -11.95
CA GLU A 46 14.93 6.69 -12.36
C GLU A 46 13.71 6.62 -13.29
N PHE A 47 12.75 7.53 -13.15
CA PHE A 47 11.52 7.55 -13.95
C PHE A 47 11.28 8.84 -14.74
N CYS A 48 12.01 9.91 -14.44
CA CYS A 48 11.97 11.19 -15.12
C CYS A 48 13.35 11.54 -15.69
N ASN A 49 13.67 10.94 -16.83
CA ASN A 49 14.96 11.06 -17.51
C ASN A 49 14.76 10.85 -19.01
N ASP A 50 15.75 11.20 -19.81
CA ASP A 50 15.78 11.02 -21.26
C ASP A 50 15.71 9.53 -21.65
N VAL A 51 16.33 8.67 -20.86
CA VAL A 51 16.30 7.22 -21.07
C VAL A 51 15.82 6.54 -19.80
N VAL A 52 14.74 5.80 -19.91
CA VAL A 52 14.10 5.15 -18.75
C VAL A 52 13.97 3.65 -18.97
N PRO A 53 14.70 2.82 -18.20
CA PRO A 53 14.46 1.39 -18.13
C PRO A 53 13.09 1.06 -17.51
N LEU A 54 12.38 0.13 -18.12
CA LEU A 54 10.99 -0.19 -17.75
C LEU A 54 10.82 -1.70 -17.51
N LEU A 55 10.13 -2.06 -16.43
CA LEU A 55 9.65 -3.41 -16.19
C LEU A 55 8.13 -3.47 -16.26
N ARG A 56 7.58 -4.51 -16.90
CA ARG A 56 6.15 -4.74 -17.15
C ARG A 56 5.68 -5.99 -16.43
N HIS A 57 5.73 -6.00 -15.10
CA HIS A 57 5.14 -7.07 -14.31
C HIS A 57 3.64 -6.82 -14.06
N ASN A 58 2.89 -7.90 -13.89
CA ASN A 58 1.42 -7.86 -13.73
C ASN A 58 0.99 -7.66 -12.28
N SER A 59 1.87 -7.94 -11.32
CA SER A 59 1.61 -7.80 -9.89
C SER A 59 2.83 -7.27 -9.18
N PHE A 60 2.59 -6.61 -8.05
CA PHE A 60 3.64 -6.21 -7.10
C PHE A 60 3.76 -7.21 -5.94
N THR A 61 2.79 -8.11 -5.78
CA THR A 61 2.74 -9.12 -4.72
C THR A 61 2.80 -10.52 -5.33
N TRP A 62 3.61 -11.38 -4.73
CA TRP A 62 3.94 -12.72 -5.21
C TRP A 62 3.98 -13.71 -4.05
N THR A 63 3.87 -15.01 -4.35
CA THR A 63 4.08 -16.07 -3.37
C THR A 63 5.31 -16.91 -3.73
N THR A 64 5.90 -17.56 -2.74
CA THR A 64 7.15 -18.32 -2.89
C THR A 64 7.05 -19.52 -3.85
N ASP A 65 5.86 -19.99 -4.18
CA ASP A 65 5.62 -21.05 -5.19
C ASP A 65 5.54 -20.53 -6.63
N GLN A 66 5.65 -19.22 -6.82
CA GLN A 66 5.55 -18.61 -8.16
C GLN A 66 6.93 -18.33 -8.75
N ILE A 67 6.96 -18.27 -10.07
CA ILE A 67 8.09 -17.70 -10.82
C ILE A 67 7.76 -16.23 -11.08
N PHE A 68 8.59 -15.32 -10.58
CA PHE A 68 8.47 -13.91 -10.95
C PHE A 68 8.81 -13.72 -12.43
N VAL A 69 7.89 -13.15 -13.19
CA VAL A 69 8.09 -12.88 -14.62
C VAL A 69 7.78 -11.42 -14.93
N THR A 70 8.67 -10.79 -15.67
CA THR A 70 8.46 -9.41 -16.16
C THR A 70 9.07 -9.21 -17.53
N LYS A 71 8.44 -8.38 -18.35
CA LYS A 71 8.99 -7.92 -19.61
C LYS A 71 9.86 -6.69 -19.38
N ALA A 72 11.10 -6.71 -19.88
CA ALA A 72 12.02 -5.60 -19.82
C ALA A 72 11.94 -4.76 -21.10
N GLN A 73 11.90 -3.45 -20.96
CA GLN A 73 11.88 -2.45 -22.03
C GLN A 73 12.80 -1.28 -21.69
N VAL A 74 13.15 -0.47 -22.68
CA VAL A 74 13.77 0.85 -22.48
C VAL A 74 13.04 1.86 -23.34
N ALA A 75 12.63 2.97 -22.74
CA ALA A 75 12.20 4.16 -23.45
C ALA A 75 13.44 5.04 -23.66
N ASN A 76 13.83 5.27 -24.91
CA ASN A 76 14.98 6.08 -25.26
C ASN A 76 14.53 7.35 -25.99
N TYR A 77 14.49 8.45 -25.28
CA TYR A 77 14.28 9.80 -25.83
C TYR A 77 15.54 10.67 -25.66
N GLY A 78 16.69 10.01 -25.39
CA GLY A 78 18.01 10.65 -25.33
C GLY A 78 18.54 11.05 -26.70
N PRO A 79 19.78 11.58 -26.74
CA PRO A 79 20.32 12.21 -27.95
C PRO A 79 20.78 11.21 -29.03
N ALA A 80 20.84 9.91 -28.76
CA ALA A 80 21.38 8.92 -29.69
C ALA A 80 20.81 7.51 -29.45
N ASN A 81 20.99 6.64 -30.45
CA ASN A 81 20.76 5.20 -30.28
C ASN A 81 21.71 4.62 -29.23
N ILE A 82 21.24 3.63 -28.49
CA ILE A 82 22.02 2.92 -27.47
C ILE A 82 22.27 1.49 -27.96
N ASN A 83 23.55 1.09 -27.99
CA ASN A 83 23.97 -0.26 -28.35
C ASN A 83 24.68 -0.90 -27.15
N LYS A 84 23.93 -1.26 -26.13
CA LYS A 84 24.44 -1.85 -24.88
C LYS A 84 23.44 -2.89 -24.34
N ALA A 85 23.94 -4.03 -23.89
CA ALA A 85 23.14 -5.03 -23.21
C ALA A 85 22.73 -4.52 -21.82
N ALA A 86 21.43 -4.50 -21.54
CA ALA A 86 20.92 -4.13 -20.23
C ALA A 86 21.22 -5.20 -19.18
N LYS A 87 21.43 -4.77 -17.94
CA LYS A 87 21.61 -5.64 -16.77
C LYS A 87 20.48 -5.47 -15.80
N TRP A 88 20.16 -6.54 -15.10
CA TRP A 88 19.21 -6.50 -14.02
C TRP A 88 19.75 -7.21 -12.78
N VAL A 89 19.30 -6.78 -11.62
CA VAL A 89 19.59 -7.40 -10.32
C VAL A 89 18.34 -7.31 -9.44
N MET A 90 18.02 -8.40 -8.76
CA MET A 90 17.00 -8.47 -7.72
C MET A 90 17.69 -8.62 -6.37
N LYS A 91 17.32 -7.77 -5.41
CA LYS A 91 17.91 -7.73 -4.07
C LYS A 91 16.83 -7.85 -3.00
N ASP A 92 17.23 -8.37 -1.84
CA ASP A 92 16.43 -8.35 -0.62
C ASP A 92 16.53 -6.99 0.11
N ALA A 93 15.84 -6.88 1.25
CA ALA A 93 15.83 -5.67 2.06
C ALA A 93 17.20 -5.33 2.66
N GLU A 94 18.06 -6.31 2.85
CA GLU A 94 19.44 -6.18 3.33
C GLU A 94 20.45 -5.83 2.21
N GLY A 95 19.97 -5.77 0.96
CA GLY A 95 20.78 -5.46 -0.21
C GLY A 95 21.56 -6.64 -0.80
N LYS A 96 21.29 -7.88 -0.36
CA LYS A 96 21.88 -9.11 -0.89
C LYS A 96 21.26 -9.47 -2.25
N ASP A 97 22.09 -9.87 -3.19
CA ASP A 97 21.62 -10.35 -4.49
C ASP A 97 20.86 -11.67 -4.35
N ILE A 98 19.57 -11.65 -4.75
CA ILE A 98 18.74 -12.85 -4.89
C ILE A 98 18.97 -13.47 -6.28
N ALA A 99 18.95 -12.63 -7.32
CA ALA A 99 19.19 -13.04 -8.69
C ALA A 99 19.72 -11.87 -9.51
N LYS A 100 20.43 -12.16 -10.60
CA LYS A 100 20.91 -11.14 -11.55
C LYS A 100 21.11 -11.74 -12.92
N GLY A 101 21.13 -10.89 -13.95
CA GLY A 101 21.36 -11.33 -15.30
C GLY A 101 21.65 -10.19 -16.27
N VAL A 102 21.93 -10.60 -17.49
CA VAL A 102 22.16 -9.70 -18.63
C VAL A 102 21.17 -10.06 -19.71
N LEU A 103 20.47 -9.07 -20.24
CA LEU A 103 19.54 -9.25 -21.35
C LEU A 103 20.31 -9.28 -22.69
N PRO A 104 19.72 -9.86 -23.74
CA PRO A 104 20.31 -9.85 -25.06
C PRO A 104 20.69 -8.44 -25.51
N LEU A 105 21.80 -8.32 -26.25
CA LEU A 105 22.16 -7.07 -26.90
C LEU A 105 21.14 -6.76 -28.00
N VAL A 106 20.43 -5.66 -27.85
CA VAL A 106 19.49 -5.14 -28.83
C VAL A 106 19.81 -3.67 -29.04
N GLU A 107 19.78 -3.21 -30.29
CA GLU A 107 19.84 -1.77 -30.56
C GLU A 107 18.58 -1.10 -29.98
N ILE A 108 18.77 -0.01 -29.26
CA ILE A 108 17.69 0.78 -28.65
C ILE A 108 17.65 2.14 -29.38
N PRO A 109 16.78 2.26 -30.41
CA PRO A 109 16.71 3.48 -31.22
C PRO A 109 16.24 4.68 -30.40
N GLN A 110 16.67 5.85 -30.80
CA GLN A 110 16.15 7.11 -30.30
C GLN A 110 14.66 7.28 -30.70
N GLY A 111 13.85 7.83 -29.79
CA GLY A 111 12.46 8.16 -30.02
C GLY A 111 11.49 6.98 -29.82
N GLU A 112 11.96 5.83 -29.31
CA GLU A 112 11.16 4.63 -29.21
C GLU A 112 11.20 3.95 -27.83
N ILE A 113 10.24 3.04 -27.62
CA ILE A 113 10.27 2.05 -26.53
C ILE A 113 10.65 0.71 -27.14
N THR A 114 11.81 0.19 -26.77
CA THR A 114 12.38 -1.05 -27.28
C THR A 114 12.18 -2.20 -26.29
N ASP A 115 11.76 -3.35 -26.79
CA ASP A 115 11.67 -4.60 -26.02
C ASP A 115 13.05 -5.24 -25.90
N LEU A 116 13.48 -5.56 -24.68
CA LEU A 116 14.79 -6.19 -24.41
C LEU A 116 14.68 -7.68 -24.12
N GLY A 117 13.46 -8.20 -23.90
CA GLY A 117 13.20 -9.59 -23.55
C GLY A 117 12.49 -9.73 -22.20
N ASN A 118 12.42 -10.96 -21.71
CA ASN A 118 11.77 -11.29 -20.45
C ASN A 118 12.83 -11.62 -19.38
N ILE A 119 12.50 -11.30 -18.15
CA ILE A 119 13.19 -11.72 -16.94
C ILE A 119 12.29 -12.71 -16.22
N ALA A 120 12.83 -13.87 -15.88
CA ALA A 120 12.15 -14.87 -15.05
C ALA A 120 13.06 -15.23 -13.87
N VAL A 121 12.52 -15.21 -12.66
CA VAL A 121 13.26 -15.51 -11.43
C VAL A 121 12.46 -16.48 -10.60
N ASP A 122 13.08 -17.59 -10.23
CA ASP A 122 12.57 -18.49 -9.21
C ASP A 122 12.76 -17.82 -7.84
N ILE A 123 11.65 -17.52 -7.17
CA ILE A 123 11.63 -16.88 -5.85
C ILE A 123 11.31 -17.85 -4.71
N SER A 124 11.36 -19.16 -4.96
CA SER A 124 11.05 -20.21 -3.97
C SER A 124 12.01 -20.21 -2.78
N SER A 125 13.24 -19.73 -2.96
CA SER A 125 14.25 -19.64 -1.89
C SER A 125 14.18 -18.34 -1.06
N VAL A 126 13.27 -17.43 -1.40
CA VAL A 126 13.11 -16.17 -0.66
C VAL A 126 12.53 -16.46 0.73
N GLN A 127 13.18 -15.94 1.77
CA GLN A 127 12.65 -16.02 3.14
C GLN A 127 11.50 -15.00 3.31
N ALA A 128 10.30 -15.43 2.96
CA ALA A 128 9.11 -14.60 3.02
C ALA A 128 8.47 -14.59 4.44
N PRO A 129 7.77 -13.53 4.84
CA PRO A 129 7.41 -12.36 4.03
C PRO A 129 8.56 -11.37 3.89
N GLN A 130 8.82 -10.89 2.68
CA GLN A 130 9.91 -9.95 2.42
C GLN A 130 9.60 -8.99 1.27
N LYS A 131 10.11 -7.75 1.38
CA LYS A 131 10.19 -6.82 0.26
C LYS A 131 11.48 -7.06 -0.52
N LEU A 132 11.37 -7.19 -1.84
CA LEU A 132 12.49 -7.24 -2.77
C LEU A 132 12.50 -5.98 -3.63
N GLU A 133 13.64 -5.68 -4.23
CA GLU A 133 13.77 -4.65 -5.25
C GLU A 133 14.45 -5.23 -6.49
N ILE A 134 13.84 -5.04 -7.67
CA ILE A 134 14.46 -5.37 -8.94
C ILE A 134 14.84 -4.10 -9.69
N THR A 135 16.13 -3.98 -10.05
CA THR A 135 16.68 -2.85 -10.78
C THR A 135 17.07 -3.29 -12.19
N LEU A 136 16.61 -2.55 -13.20
CA LEU A 136 17.05 -2.65 -14.59
C LEU A 136 17.95 -1.45 -14.91
N SER A 137 19.12 -1.68 -15.52
CA SER A 137 20.13 -0.64 -15.78
C SER A 137 20.83 -0.81 -17.12
N ILE A 138 21.33 0.31 -17.67
CA ILE A 138 22.19 0.34 -18.87
C ILE A 138 23.63 0.57 -18.42
N PRO A 139 24.52 -0.43 -18.54
CA PRO A 139 25.88 -0.34 -18.02
C PRO A 139 26.70 0.82 -18.60
N GLY A 140 27.46 1.52 -17.71
CA GLY A 140 28.27 2.67 -18.07
C GLY A 140 27.47 3.91 -18.45
N THR A 141 26.26 4.01 -17.95
CA THR A 141 25.39 5.19 -17.98
C THR A 141 24.77 5.40 -16.60
N GLU A 142 24.08 6.51 -16.40
CA GLU A 142 23.27 6.75 -15.19
C GLU A 142 21.86 6.11 -15.26
N TYR A 143 21.48 5.57 -16.42
CA TYR A 143 20.12 5.10 -16.67
C TYR A 143 19.83 3.78 -15.96
N LYS A 144 19.02 3.85 -14.92
CA LYS A 144 18.49 2.72 -14.15
C LYS A 144 17.09 3.02 -13.67
N ASN A 145 16.31 1.98 -13.36
CA ASN A 145 15.03 2.12 -12.70
C ASN A 145 14.77 0.90 -11.81
N SER A 146 14.26 1.14 -10.60
CA SER A 146 14.06 0.14 -9.56
C SER A 146 12.59 -0.01 -9.21
N TYR A 147 12.16 -1.25 -9.04
CA TYR A 147 10.77 -1.62 -8.77
C TYR A 147 10.67 -2.47 -7.52
N PRO A 148 9.85 -2.09 -6.52
CA PRO A 148 9.61 -2.90 -5.35
C PRO A 148 8.69 -4.07 -5.67
N LEU A 149 8.91 -5.19 -4.99
CA LEU A 149 8.07 -6.39 -5.01
C LEU A 149 7.90 -6.89 -3.58
N TRP A 150 6.76 -7.52 -3.28
CA TRP A 150 6.54 -8.19 -2.00
C TRP A 150 6.33 -9.68 -2.25
N VAL A 151 7.09 -10.50 -1.56
CA VAL A 151 7.02 -11.96 -1.64
C VAL A 151 6.52 -12.48 -0.30
N TYR A 152 5.49 -13.30 -0.35
CA TYR A 152 4.83 -13.90 0.80
C TYR A 152 4.93 -15.42 0.79
N PRO A 153 4.85 -16.08 1.96
CA PRO A 153 4.78 -17.53 2.00
C PRO A 153 3.51 -18.05 1.29
N THR A 154 3.64 -19.18 0.61
CA THR A 154 2.49 -19.86 0.01
C THR A 154 1.62 -20.49 1.08
N ASP A 155 2.25 -21.19 2.03
CA ASP A 155 1.56 -21.92 3.07
C ASP A 155 1.48 -21.06 4.34
N LEU A 156 0.26 -20.63 4.66
CA LEU A 156 -0.06 -19.84 5.84
C LEU A 156 -1.12 -20.56 6.67
N GLU A 157 -0.89 -20.67 7.98
CA GLU A 157 -1.91 -21.13 8.92
C GLU A 157 -2.90 -19.97 9.17
N LEU A 158 -4.08 -20.06 8.55
CA LEU A 158 -5.11 -19.03 8.59
C LEU A 158 -6.26 -19.34 9.56
N ASN A 159 -6.14 -20.42 10.34
CA ASN A 159 -7.11 -20.71 11.40
C ASN A 159 -6.80 -19.84 12.64
N PRO A 160 -7.81 -19.15 13.19
CA PRO A 160 -7.62 -18.40 14.42
C PRO A 160 -7.30 -19.34 15.59
N ALA A 161 -6.46 -18.88 16.50
CA ALA A 161 -6.24 -19.58 17.77
C ALA A 161 -7.56 -19.70 18.54
N SER A 162 -7.70 -20.71 19.39
CA SER A 162 -8.93 -20.97 20.17
C SER A 162 -9.33 -19.80 21.08
N SER A 163 -8.37 -18.94 21.43
CA SER A 163 -8.58 -17.73 22.22
C SER A 163 -9.13 -16.55 21.41
N VAL A 164 -9.17 -16.66 20.08
CA VAL A 164 -9.60 -15.59 19.17
C VAL A 164 -10.97 -15.94 18.55
N ARG A 165 -11.93 -15.07 18.73
CA ARG A 165 -13.28 -15.20 18.15
C ARG A 165 -13.41 -14.26 16.95
N VAL A 166 -13.78 -14.81 15.80
CA VAL A 166 -13.92 -14.04 14.55
C VAL A 166 -15.40 -13.84 14.22
N PHE A 167 -15.78 -12.58 13.96
CA PHE A 167 -17.15 -12.20 13.62
C PHE A 167 -17.15 -11.26 12.41
N THR A 168 -18.25 -11.29 11.65
CA THR A 168 -18.50 -10.39 10.49
C THR A 168 -19.41 -9.21 10.82
N SER A 169 -19.99 -9.22 12.00
CA SER A 169 -20.85 -8.14 12.51
C SER A 169 -20.75 -8.06 14.02
N LEU A 170 -21.01 -6.89 14.57
CA LEU A 170 -21.06 -6.68 16.02
C LEU A 170 -22.43 -7.14 16.56
N ASN A 171 -22.70 -8.43 16.42
CA ASN A 171 -23.91 -9.07 16.90
C ASN A 171 -23.87 -9.36 18.42
N GLN A 172 -24.94 -9.93 18.97
CA GLN A 172 -25.03 -10.21 20.40
C GLN A 172 -23.96 -11.22 20.87
N GLU A 173 -23.56 -12.18 20.02
CA GLU A 173 -22.51 -13.14 20.35
C GLU A 173 -21.16 -12.47 20.46
N ALA A 174 -20.82 -11.56 19.53
CA ALA A 174 -19.60 -10.77 19.56
C ALA A 174 -19.53 -9.90 20.83
N LYS A 175 -20.66 -9.26 21.22
CA LYS A 175 -20.73 -8.47 22.45
C LYS A 175 -20.56 -9.35 23.69
N SER A 176 -21.23 -10.49 23.73
CA SER A 176 -21.07 -11.45 24.85
C SER A 176 -19.65 -11.97 24.97
N ALA A 177 -18.95 -12.20 23.84
CA ALA A 177 -17.53 -12.59 23.85
C ALA A 177 -16.65 -11.48 24.47
N LEU A 178 -16.89 -10.22 24.12
CA LEU A 178 -16.18 -9.09 24.74
C LEU A 178 -16.47 -8.98 26.25
N ASP A 179 -17.73 -9.15 26.67
CA ASP A 179 -18.11 -9.12 28.09
C ASP A 179 -17.45 -10.24 28.89
N ASN A 180 -17.23 -11.40 28.25
CA ASN A 180 -16.53 -12.55 28.83
C ASN A 180 -15.00 -12.38 28.89
N GLY A 181 -14.44 -11.38 28.22
CA GLY A 181 -13.00 -11.11 28.20
C GLY A 181 -12.26 -11.75 27.03
N ASP A 182 -12.99 -12.23 26.02
CA ASP A 182 -12.40 -12.85 24.84
C ASP A 182 -11.65 -11.82 23.96
N LYS A 183 -10.77 -12.34 23.09
CA LYS A 183 -10.17 -11.59 21.99
C LYS A 183 -11.08 -11.70 20.77
N VAL A 184 -11.61 -10.57 20.31
CA VAL A 184 -12.57 -10.52 19.20
C VAL A 184 -11.91 -9.85 17.98
N LEU A 185 -11.87 -10.58 16.86
CA LEU A 185 -11.57 -10.04 15.54
C LEU A 185 -12.88 -9.78 14.81
N LEU A 186 -13.15 -8.50 14.54
CA LEU A 186 -14.31 -8.08 13.78
C LEU A 186 -13.89 -7.75 12.34
N LEU A 187 -14.42 -8.49 11.38
CA LEU A 187 -14.22 -8.31 9.94
C LEU A 187 -15.55 -7.88 9.30
N PRO A 188 -15.99 -6.63 9.51
CA PRO A 188 -17.32 -6.22 9.09
C PRO A 188 -17.38 -6.11 7.56
N THR A 189 -18.49 -6.61 6.99
CA THR A 189 -18.78 -6.45 5.56
C THR A 189 -19.34 -5.05 5.26
N LYS A 190 -19.39 -4.70 3.98
CA LYS A 190 -19.92 -3.41 3.52
C LYS A 190 -21.33 -3.14 4.03
N GLU A 191 -22.16 -4.17 4.07
CA GLU A 191 -23.58 -4.09 4.42
C GLU A 191 -23.80 -3.71 5.88
N VAL A 192 -22.85 -4.04 6.75
CA VAL A 192 -22.93 -3.75 8.19
C VAL A 192 -22.14 -2.52 8.64
N LEU A 193 -21.57 -1.77 7.68
CA LEU A 193 -20.80 -0.55 7.94
C LEU A 193 -21.45 0.70 7.32
N PRO A 194 -22.62 1.13 7.78
CA PRO A 194 -23.38 2.24 7.16
C PRO A 194 -22.64 3.59 7.27
N THR A 195 -21.77 3.75 8.26
CA THR A 195 -20.99 4.99 8.49
C THR A 195 -19.66 5.00 7.76
N SER A 196 -19.29 3.90 7.10
CA SER A 196 -18.05 3.82 6.34
C SER A 196 -18.18 4.45 4.97
N ILE A 197 -17.05 4.75 4.37
CA ILE A 197 -16.96 5.27 3.01
C ILE A 197 -16.33 4.25 2.07
N ASP A 198 -16.54 4.41 0.76
CA ASP A 198 -15.83 3.58 -0.22
C ASP A 198 -14.34 3.89 -0.18
N GLY A 199 -13.54 2.84 -0.05
CA GLY A 199 -12.09 2.96 -0.13
C GLY A 199 -11.64 3.35 -1.53
N ALA A 200 -10.53 4.06 -1.61
CA ALA A 200 -9.88 4.41 -2.86
C ALA A 200 -8.35 4.37 -2.67
N PHE A 201 -7.66 4.26 -3.78
CA PHE A 201 -6.20 4.36 -3.85
C PHE A 201 -5.89 5.29 -5.02
N GLN A 202 -5.91 6.59 -4.73
CA GLN A 202 -5.83 7.61 -5.76
C GLN A 202 -5.14 8.87 -5.23
N THR A 203 -4.79 9.76 -6.15
CA THR A 203 -4.34 11.11 -5.84
C THR A 203 -5.52 12.03 -5.60
N ASP A 204 -5.32 13.09 -4.81
CA ASP A 204 -6.31 14.16 -4.69
C ASP A 204 -6.18 15.16 -5.85
N PHE A 205 -7.26 15.85 -6.13
CA PHE A 205 -7.28 16.95 -7.06
C PHE A 205 -7.48 18.25 -6.29
N TRP A 206 -6.46 19.06 -6.17
CA TRP A 206 -6.41 20.28 -5.36
C TRP A 206 -7.51 21.31 -5.68
N CYS A 207 -8.12 21.25 -6.88
CA CYS A 207 -9.16 22.15 -7.32
C CYS A 207 -10.60 21.69 -7.03
N TYR A 208 -10.85 20.57 -6.36
CA TYR A 208 -12.24 20.12 -6.12
C TYR A 208 -13.10 21.20 -5.46
N ALA A 209 -12.55 21.98 -4.55
CA ALA A 209 -13.26 23.04 -3.88
C ALA A 209 -13.77 24.15 -4.83
N MET A 210 -13.13 24.33 -5.99
CA MET A 210 -13.54 25.31 -7.01
C MET A 210 -14.68 24.78 -7.90
N PHE A 211 -14.83 23.48 -7.99
CA PHE A 211 -15.82 22.81 -8.82
C PHE A 211 -16.97 22.27 -7.97
N ASN A 212 -17.68 23.09 -7.23
CA ASN A 212 -18.78 22.75 -6.30
C ASN A 212 -19.76 21.63 -6.75
N LYS A 213 -19.54 21.04 -7.91
CA LYS A 213 -20.37 19.98 -8.51
C LYS A 213 -19.85 18.57 -8.21
N TYR A 214 -18.65 18.43 -7.66
CA TYR A 214 -18.05 17.12 -7.46
C TYR A 214 -18.02 16.78 -5.99
N ASN A 215 -18.66 15.69 -5.65
CA ASN A 215 -18.36 14.99 -4.40
C ASN A 215 -16.93 14.45 -4.55
N PRO A 216 -15.94 14.95 -3.79
CA PRO A 216 -14.57 14.48 -3.96
C PRO A 216 -14.55 12.97 -3.75
N PRO A 217 -13.91 12.21 -4.66
CA PRO A 217 -13.86 10.77 -4.52
C PRO A 217 -13.02 10.41 -3.30
N GLY A 218 -13.52 9.53 -2.49
CA GLY A 218 -12.92 8.70 -1.49
C GLY A 218 -11.63 9.15 -0.80
N THR A 219 -10.75 8.18 -0.63
CA THR A 219 -9.56 8.30 0.21
C THR A 219 -8.27 8.31 -0.62
N LEU A 220 -7.18 8.82 -0.03
CA LEU A 220 -5.90 8.96 -0.73
C LEU A 220 -4.98 7.77 -0.47
N GLY A 221 -4.55 7.58 0.76
CA GLY A 221 -3.62 6.54 1.18
C GLY A 221 -3.74 6.28 2.66
N ILE A 222 -2.70 5.68 3.25
CA ILE A 222 -2.66 5.38 4.69
C ILE A 222 -1.44 5.99 5.37
N LEU A 223 -1.54 6.08 6.71
CA LEU A 223 -0.41 6.20 7.61
C LEU A 223 -0.49 5.10 8.66
N CYS A 224 0.63 4.46 8.95
CA CYS A 224 0.77 3.47 10.00
C CYS A 224 2.17 3.53 10.61
N ASP A 225 2.34 2.95 11.80
CA ASP A 225 3.66 2.62 12.31
C ASP A 225 4.06 1.23 11.76
N PRO A 226 5.07 1.12 10.88
CA PRO A 226 5.48 -0.16 10.33
C PRO A 226 6.07 -1.13 11.37
N LYS A 227 6.40 -0.62 12.58
CA LYS A 227 6.89 -1.44 13.69
C LYS A 227 5.77 -1.96 14.60
N HIS A 228 4.52 -1.57 14.36
CA HIS A 228 3.39 -2.07 15.15
C HIS A 228 3.26 -3.58 14.99
N SER A 229 3.10 -4.31 16.12
CA SER A 229 3.09 -5.79 16.15
C SER A 229 2.01 -6.40 15.23
N ALA A 230 0.91 -5.71 14.96
CA ALA A 230 -0.10 -6.15 14.00
C ALA A 230 0.42 -6.24 12.56
N LEU A 231 1.50 -5.52 12.23
CA LEU A 231 2.13 -5.49 10.91
C LEU A 231 3.45 -6.25 10.86
N ALA A 232 3.83 -6.95 11.93
CA ALA A 232 5.11 -7.66 12.03
C ALA A 232 5.32 -8.71 10.91
N HIS A 233 4.24 -9.30 10.40
CA HIS A 233 4.28 -10.24 9.28
C HIS A 233 3.80 -9.63 7.95
N PHE A 234 3.69 -8.29 7.87
CA PHE A 234 3.31 -7.55 6.68
C PHE A 234 4.30 -6.42 6.42
N PRO A 235 5.50 -6.72 5.88
CA PRO A 235 6.56 -5.73 5.69
C PRO A 235 6.06 -4.53 4.91
N THR A 236 6.04 -3.36 5.53
CA THR A 236 5.48 -2.13 4.94
C THR A 236 6.27 -0.90 5.35
N GLU A 237 6.06 0.20 4.63
CA GLU A 237 6.46 1.54 5.01
C GLU A 237 5.37 2.20 5.87
N PHE A 238 5.67 3.39 6.39
CA PHE A 238 4.70 4.17 7.18
C PHE A 238 3.52 4.72 6.34
N HIS A 239 3.61 4.61 5.03
CA HIS A 239 2.62 5.07 4.04
C HIS A 239 2.21 3.95 3.10
N SER A 240 1.14 4.16 2.31
CA SER A 240 0.68 3.22 1.30
C SER A 240 1.72 3.03 0.18
N ASN A 241 1.84 1.77 -0.22
CA ASN A 241 2.61 1.33 -1.39
C ASN A 241 1.74 0.35 -2.20
N TRP A 242 2.26 -0.27 -3.26
CA TRP A 242 1.45 -1.08 -4.17
C TRP A 242 0.82 -2.34 -3.54
N GLN A 243 1.37 -2.89 -2.45
CA GLN A 243 0.74 -4.02 -1.74
C GLN A 243 -0.57 -3.60 -1.05
N TRP A 244 -0.73 -2.32 -0.70
CA TRP A 244 -1.94 -1.79 -0.09
C TRP A 244 -3.09 -1.57 -1.08
N TRP A 245 -2.82 -1.64 -2.38
CA TRP A 245 -3.79 -1.21 -3.40
C TRP A 245 -5.15 -1.91 -3.24
N ARG A 246 -5.19 -3.26 -3.16
CA ARG A 246 -6.47 -3.98 -3.00
C ARG A 246 -7.06 -3.80 -1.61
N LEU A 247 -6.23 -3.85 -0.58
CA LEU A 247 -6.66 -3.67 0.80
C LEU A 247 -7.41 -2.33 1.01
N LEU A 248 -6.98 -1.28 0.33
CA LEU A 248 -7.60 0.04 0.40
C LEU A 248 -8.75 0.18 -0.61
N LYS A 249 -8.56 -0.30 -1.85
CA LYS A 249 -9.56 -0.16 -2.92
C LYS A 249 -10.86 -0.90 -2.60
N TYR A 250 -10.78 -2.06 -1.97
CA TYR A 250 -11.95 -2.84 -1.54
C TYR A 250 -12.29 -2.62 -0.06
N GLY A 251 -11.43 -1.95 0.67
CA GLY A 251 -11.64 -1.60 2.06
C GLY A 251 -12.77 -0.59 2.27
N ARG A 252 -13.23 -0.51 3.51
CA ARG A 252 -14.29 0.39 3.96
C ARG A 252 -13.79 1.26 5.12
N PRO A 253 -13.08 2.38 4.85
CA PRO A 253 -12.68 3.31 5.89
C PRO A 253 -13.83 3.72 6.80
N ILE A 254 -13.65 3.55 8.09
CA ILE A 254 -14.64 3.88 9.12
C ILE A 254 -14.42 5.31 9.59
N ASP A 255 -15.48 6.10 9.67
CA ASP A 255 -15.43 7.46 10.23
C ASP A 255 -15.39 7.38 11.77
N LEU A 256 -14.28 7.86 12.33
CA LEU A 256 -13.98 7.77 13.77
C LEU A 256 -14.39 9.01 14.55
N LYS A 257 -15.26 9.86 14.00
CA LYS A 257 -15.65 11.15 14.61
C LYS A 257 -16.27 11.03 16.00
N THR A 258 -16.88 9.88 16.32
CA THR A 258 -17.53 9.63 17.62
C THR A 258 -16.57 9.05 18.65
N LEU A 259 -15.38 8.64 18.25
CA LEU A 259 -14.33 8.19 19.16
C LEU A 259 -13.60 9.38 19.82
N PRO A 260 -12.89 9.17 20.93
CA PRO A 260 -12.09 10.20 21.57
C PRO A 260 -11.13 10.88 20.58
N ILE A 261 -10.87 12.16 20.78
CA ILE A 261 -10.05 12.97 19.85
C ILE A 261 -8.62 12.45 19.75
N ASP A 262 -8.10 11.90 20.82
CA ASP A 262 -6.75 11.32 20.95
C ASP A 262 -6.67 9.86 20.48
N TYR A 263 -7.81 9.18 20.21
CA TYR A 263 -7.79 7.83 19.66
C TYR A 263 -6.96 7.76 18.37
N ARG A 264 -6.13 6.76 18.23
CA ARG A 264 -5.32 6.52 17.01
C ARG A 264 -5.56 5.10 16.52
N PRO A 265 -6.04 4.92 15.27
CA PRO A 265 -6.11 3.59 14.65
C PRO A 265 -4.71 3.06 14.34
N ILE A 266 -4.55 1.75 14.27
CA ILE A 266 -3.29 1.10 13.81
C ILE A 266 -3.00 1.51 12.37
N VAL A 267 -4.02 1.53 11.50
CA VAL A 267 -3.92 2.03 10.13
C VAL A 267 -4.90 3.17 9.94
N HIS A 268 -4.36 4.36 9.88
CA HIS A 268 -5.08 5.59 9.60
C HIS A 268 -5.24 5.74 8.08
N VAL A 269 -6.43 6.07 7.62
CA VAL A 269 -6.69 6.38 6.21
C VAL A 269 -6.73 7.89 6.02
N ILE A 270 -5.98 8.37 5.04
CA ILE A 270 -5.95 9.80 4.69
C ILE A 270 -7.17 10.11 3.83
N ASP A 271 -8.01 11.01 4.31
CA ASP A 271 -9.16 11.52 3.57
C ASP A 271 -8.74 12.57 2.53
N ASN A 272 -9.65 12.93 1.63
CA ASN A 272 -9.43 14.05 0.73
C ASN A 272 -9.33 15.38 1.49
N VAL A 273 -8.67 16.36 0.91
CA VAL A 273 -8.40 17.67 1.55
C VAL A 273 -9.67 18.47 1.87
N THR A 274 -10.80 18.17 1.21
CA THR A 274 -12.05 18.91 1.38
C THR A 274 -12.81 18.46 2.62
N LEU A 275 -12.92 17.15 2.86
CA LEU A 275 -13.71 16.58 3.96
C LEU A 275 -12.86 16.36 5.21
N ASN A 276 -11.60 15.96 5.04
CA ASN A 276 -10.61 15.78 6.11
C ASN A 276 -11.16 15.05 7.35
N ARG A 277 -11.91 13.96 7.12
CA ARG A 277 -12.47 13.13 8.19
C ARG A 277 -11.38 12.30 8.87
N LYS A 278 -11.57 11.96 10.12
CA LYS A 278 -10.72 11.01 10.84
C LYS A 278 -11.15 9.58 10.48
N LEU A 279 -10.33 8.90 9.67
CA LEU A 279 -10.69 7.60 9.10
C LEU A 279 -9.71 6.51 9.52
N GLY A 280 -10.19 5.27 9.67
CA GLY A 280 -9.34 4.11 9.93
C GLY A 280 -9.86 2.84 9.26
N VAL A 281 -8.97 1.89 8.97
CA VAL A 281 -9.32 0.55 8.43
C VAL A 281 -8.84 -0.59 9.34
N LEU A 282 -7.93 -0.31 10.28
CA LEU A 282 -7.49 -1.25 11.30
C LEU A 282 -7.45 -0.53 12.65
N LEU A 283 -8.30 -0.98 13.56
CA LEU A 283 -8.54 -0.35 14.86
C LEU A 283 -8.46 -1.39 15.96
N GLU A 284 -8.00 -0.99 17.14
CA GLU A 284 -8.05 -1.84 18.32
C GLU A 284 -8.53 -1.09 19.56
N ALA A 285 -9.13 -1.79 20.49
CA ALA A 285 -9.58 -1.23 21.77
C ALA A 285 -9.77 -2.30 22.84
N LYS A 286 -9.68 -1.91 24.10
CA LYS A 286 -10.31 -2.64 25.21
C LYS A 286 -11.78 -2.28 25.25
N VAL A 287 -12.66 -3.28 25.23
CA VAL A 287 -14.12 -3.10 25.29
C VAL A 287 -14.67 -4.01 26.38
N GLY A 288 -15.23 -3.42 27.42
CA GLY A 288 -15.63 -4.18 28.60
C GLY A 288 -14.42 -4.91 29.22
N LYS A 289 -14.51 -6.23 29.31
CA LYS A 289 -13.39 -7.09 29.76
C LYS A 289 -12.55 -7.60 28.60
N GLY A 290 -13.05 -7.51 27.36
CA GLY A 290 -12.47 -8.08 26.16
C GLY A 290 -11.51 -7.14 25.44
N ARG A 291 -10.93 -7.65 24.37
CA ARG A 291 -10.05 -6.93 23.46
C ARG A 291 -10.58 -7.07 22.05
N LEU A 292 -10.78 -5.96 21.39
CA LEU A 292 -11.37 -5.88 20.07
C LEU A 292 -10.33 -5.42 19.05
N LEU A 293 -10.23 -6.14 17.94
CA LEU A 293 -9.55 -5.70 16.71
C LEU A 293 -10.59 -5.62 15.59
N ILE A 294 -10.71 -4.47 14.94
CA ILE A 294 -11.60 -4.25 13.80
C ILE A 294 -10.75 -4.06 12.56
N CYS A 295 -10.98 -4.87 11.53
CA CYS A 295 -10.35 -4.71 10.23
C CYS A 295 -11.41 -4.61 9.14
N SER A 296 -11.50 -3.45 8.50
CA SER A 296 -12.47 -3.17 7.43
C SER A 296 -11.87 -3.20 6.02
N MET A 297 -10.78 -3.96 5.82
CA MET A 297 -10.07 -4.12 4.55
C MET A 297 -10.63 -5.26 3.68
N ASP A 298 -11.82 -5.75 3.97
CA ASP A 298 -12.51 -6.83 3.24
C ASP A 298 -11.68 -8.12 3.07
N LEU A 299 -10.91 -8.47 4.10
CA LEU A 299 -9.97 -9.60 4.04
C LEU A 299 -10.62 -10.94 3.70
N GLN A 300 -11.92 -11.09 3.95
CA GLN A 300 -12.65 -12.33 3.61
C GLN A 300 -12.74 -12.54 2.10
N ASN A 301 -12.96 -11.46 1.33
CA ASN A 301 -13.04 -11.51 -0.13
C ASN A 301 -11.65 -11.36 -0.80
N LEU A 302 -10.60 -11.11 -0.03
CA LEU A 302 -9.24 -10.97 -0.54
C LEU A 302 -8.35 -12.20 -0.29
N GLN A 303 -8.94 -13.36 0.07
CA GLN A 303 -8.18 -14.58 0.35
C GLN A 303 -7.49 -15.19 -0.88
N ASP A 304 -7.93 -14.86 -2.09
CA ASP A 304 -7.29 -15.27 -3.34
C ASP A 304 -6.05 -14.41 -3.69
N TYR A 305 -5.79 -13.36 -2.93
CA TYR A 305 -4.68 -12.44 -3.18
C TYR A 305 -3.60 -12.55 -2.09
N PRO A 306 -2.32 -12.61 -2.48
CA PRO A 306 -1.22 -12.77 -1.53
C PRO A 306 -1.22 -11.75 -0.38
N GLU A 307 -1.44 -10.47 -0.69
CA GLU A 307 -1.48 -9.40 0.30
C GLU A 307 -2.67 -9.50 1.25
N GLY A 308 -3.83 -9.98 0.79
CA GLY A 308 -5.01 -10.20 1.63
C GLY A 308 -4.80 -11.33 2.63
N ARG A 309 -4.28 -12.47 2.15
CA ARG A 309 -3.92 -13.62 2.99
C ARG A 309 -2.84 -13.25 4.01
N GLN A 310 -1.81 -12.55 3.56
CA GLN A 310 -0.69 -12.15 4.43
C GLN A 310 -1.13 -11.17 5.51
N MET A 311 -1.97 -10.18 5.18
CA MET A 311 -2.53 -9.27 6.18
C MET A 311 -3.37 -10.04 7.20
N TYR A 312 -4.26 -10.93 6.75
CA TYR A 312 -5.07 -11.74 7.66
C TYR A 312 -4.20 -12.59 8.59
N TYR A 313 -3.17 -13.25 8.05
CA TYR A 313 -2.20 -13.99 8.84
C TYR A 313 -1.51 -13.12 9.89
N SER A 314 -1.06 -11.93 9.51
CA SER A 314 -0.40 -10.98 10.42
C SER A 314 -1.31 -10.60 11.59
N LEU A 315 -2.59 -10.34 11.32
CA LEU A 315 -3.57 -10.02 12.37
C LEU A 315 -3.83 -11.20 13.30
N LEU A 316 -3.94 -12.42 12.77
CA LEU A 316 -4.13 -13.61 13.60
C LEU A 316 -2.92 -13.85 14.54
N LYS A 317 -1.70 -13.73 14.02
CA LYS A 317 -0.47 -13.85 14.83
C LYS A 317 -0.36 -12.76 15.88
N TYR A 318 -0.70 -11.54 15.54
CA TYR A 318 -0.78 -10.44 16.50
C TYR A 318 -1.76 -10.74 17.62
N MET A 319 -2.98 -11.14 17.30
CA MET A 319 -4.02 -11.43 18.28
C MET A 319 -3.68 -12.63 19.16
N ASP A 320 -2.93 -13.61 18.65
CA ASP A 320 -2.49 -14.77 19.44
C ASP A 320 -1.34 -14.42 20.41
N SER A 321 -0.59 -13.38 20.12
CA SER A 321 0.54 -12.94 20.94
C SER A 321 0.13 -12.19 22.22
N SER A 322 1.12 -11.94 23.10
CA SER A 322 0.98 -11.06 24.27
C SER A 322 0.89 -9.58 23.90
N ASP A 323 1.36 -9.22 22.71
CA ASP A 323 1.40 -7.84 22.22
C ASP A 323 -0.01 -7.29 21.94
N PHE A 324 -0.97 -8.18 21.67
CA PHE A 324 -2.37 -7.75 21.54
C PHE A 324 -2.93 -7.37 22.93
N ASN A 325 -2.56 -6.17 23.33
CA ASN A 325 -3.01 -5.55 24.57
C ASN A 325 -3.32 -4.07 24.37
N PRO A 326 -4.42 -3.75 23.65
CA PRO A 326 -4.81 -2.36 23.37
C PRO A 326 -4.75 -1.49 24.62
N GLU A 327 -4.20 -0.29 24.50
CA GLU A 327 -4.11 0.64 25.64
C GLU A 327 -5.43 1.40 25.84
N GLN A 328 -6.14 1.70 24.76
CA GLN A 328 -7.33 2.55 24.79
C GLN A 328 -8.57 1.74 25.16
N VAL A 329 -9.29 2.25 26.15
CA VAL A 329 -10.59 1.71 26.59
C VAL A 329 -11.68 2.49 25.88
N ILE A 330 -12.50 1.79 25.11
CA ILE A 330 -13.63 2.39 24.37
C ILE A 330 -14.92 1.70 24.82
N ASP A 331 -15.92 2.52 25.13
CA ASP A 331 -17.25 2.01 25.48
C ASP A 331 -17.88 1.32 24.27
N ILE A 332 -18.62 0.23 24.52
CA ILE A 332 -19.28 -0.55 23.47
C ILE A 332 -20.24 0.31 22.62
N THR A 333 -20.86 1.31 23.21
CA THR A 333 -21.78 2.21 22.50
C THR A 333 -21.07 3.06 21.43
N HIS A 334 -19.83 3.46 21.67
CA HIS A 334 -19.00 4.13 20.67
C HIS A 334 -18.60 3.18 19.54
N ILE A 335 -18.26 1.92 19.87
CA ILE A 335 -17.99 0.90 18.86
C ILE A 335 -19.25 0.63 18.01
N GLU A 336 -20.42 0.50 18.65
CA GLU A 336 -21.69 0.38 17.95
C GLU A 336 -21.94 1.55 17.01
N SER A 337 -21.69 2.77 17.47
CA SER A 337 -21.93 3.97 16.65
C SER A 337 -21.08 4.00 15.38
N ILE A 338 -19.81 3.57 15.45
CA ILE A 338 -18.90 3.56 14.27
C ILE A 338 -19.13 2.35 13.35
N VAL A 339 -19.61 1.21 13.89
CA VAL A 339 -19.78 -0.02 13.10
C VAL A 339 -21.21 -0.14 12.57
N THR A 340 -22.24 0.13 13.39
CA THR A 340 -23.66 -0.09 13.01
C THR A 340 -24.39 1.21 12.69
N GLY A 341 -23.80 2.37 12.98
CA GLY A 341 -24.47 3.66 12.82
C GLY A 341 -25.58 3.92 13.87
N ALA A 342 -25.64 3.11 14.92
CA ALA A 342 -26.57 3.35 16.03
C ALA A 342 -26.26 4.70 16.70
N LYS A 343 -27.30 5.48 16.98
CA LYS A 343 -27.21 6.77 17.66
C LYS A 343 -27.37 6.61 19.16
#